data_f82fa0051524f634bd6129cd97553f92
#
_entry.id   f82fa0051524f634bd6129cd97553f92
#
_cell.length_a   1.000
_cell.length_b   1.000
_cell.length_c   1.000
_cell.angle_alpha   90.00
_cell.angle_beta   90.00
_cell.angle_gamma   90.00
#
_symmetry.space_group_name_H-M   'P 1'
#
loop_
_entity.id
_entity.type
_entity.pdbx_description
1 polymer ?
#
loop_
_entity_poly.entity_id
_entity_poly.type
_entity_poly.pdbx_seq_one_letter_code
_entity_poly.pdbx_strand_id
1 'polypeptide(L)'
;MFLASPITFPNLGIEIDPNPVAFTVFGKDIYWYGIIIAAGFLLAVFYMLARAKDFGITQDDVLDMILWAVPIGVICARLYYCIFYWELYADDPISMLYIWEGGLAIYGGIIGGAITLLVVAKRKKIPAPVLLDVAGMGVIIGQLMGRWGNFMNREAHGAVTDTFLKMGLQDASGVVTYYHPTFLYESVWNLIGFIGLHFFSKKRKFDGEVFLAYVAWYGLGRVWIEGLRTDSLYLFSTGIRVSQLVAAVSFLAAAGILAWVLVKKKPARESLYVNRKREEPQADEKQDD
;
A
#
# COMPACT_ATOMS: atom_id res chain seq x y z
N MET A 1 22.11 -14.24 1.02
CA MET A 1 20.88 -14.65 1.74
C MET A 1 21.23 -14.73 3.21
N PHE A 2 20.53 -14.05 4.09
CA PHE A 2 20.78 -14.18 5.53
C PHE A 2 20.29 -15.54 6.01
N LEU A 3 21.04 -16.15 6.94
CA LEU A 3 20.63 -17.41 7.53
C LEU A 3 19.36 -17.22 8.38
N ALA A 4 18.67 -18.30 8.68
CA ALA A 4 17.65 -18.35 9.73
C ALA A 4 18.38 -18.21 11.09
N SER A 5 18.83 -17.01 11.42
CA SER A 5 19.61 -16.63 12.58
C SER A 5 18.89 -15.53 13.34
N PRO A 6 19.15 -15.33 14.63
CA PRO A 6 18.53 -14.28 15.41
C PRO A 6 18.69 -12.90 14.78
N ILE A 7 17.62 -12.12 14.82
CA ILE A 7 17.62 -10.68 14.52
C ILE A 7 17.86 -9.97 15.85
N THR A 8 18.87 -9.13 15.92
CA THR A 8 19.24 -8.46 17.15
C THR A 8 19.04 -6.95 17.07
N PHE A 9 18.58 -6.36 18.17
CA PHE A 9 18.56 -4.91 18.39
C PHE A 9 19.37 -4.63 19.65
N PRO A 10 20.71 -4.52 19.54
CA PRO A 10 21.60 -4.57 20.69
C PRO A 10 21.34 -3.46 21.70
N ASN A 11 21.01 -2.24 21.26
CA ASN A 11 20.75 -1.12 22.15
C ASN A 11 19.40 -1.22 22.90
N LEU A 12 18.52 -2.12 22.46
CA LEU A 12 17.23 -2.40 23.11
C LEU A 12 17.28 -3.70 23.93
N GLY A 13 18.37 -4.47 23.85
CA GLY A 13 18.48 -5.78 24.47
C GLY A 13 17.48 -6.81 23.91
N ILE A 14 17.03 -6.62 22.66
CA ILE A 14 16.03 -7.48 22.01
C ILE A 14 16.77 -8.42 21.05
N GLU A 15 16.48 -9.70 21.18
CA GLU A 15 16.89 -10.75 20.26
C GLU A 15 15.66 -11.59 19.89
N ILE A 16 15.40 -11.73 18.59
CA ILE A 16 14.25 -12.46 18.06
C ILE A 16 14.76 -13.42 17.00
N ASP A 17 14.44 -14.69 17.12
CA ASP A 17 14.73 -15.69 16.09
C ASP A 17 13.43 -16.14 15.38
N PRO A 18 12.94 -15.35 14.42
CA PRO A 18 11.70 -15.69 13.75
C PRO A 18 11.97 -16.80 12.72
N ASN A 19 11.31 -17.95 12.91
CA ASN A 19 11.24 -18.94 11.84
C ASN A 19 10.34 -18.37 10.71
N PRO A 20 10.83 -18.20 9.48
CA PRO A 20 10.01 -17.71 8.36
C PRO A 20 8.81 -18.62 8.07
N VAL A 21 8.94 -19.94 8.33
CA VAL A 21 7.85 -20.92 8.19
C VAL A 21 6.99 -20.89 9.46
N ALA A 22 5.71 -20.59 9.28
CA ALA A 22 4.74 -20.60 10.38
C ALA A 22 4.33 -22.03 10.75
N PHE A 23 3.98 -22.83 9.75
CA PHE A 23 3.62 -24.24 9.88
C PHE A 23 3.64 -24.93 8.51
N THR A 24 3.63 -26.26 8.51
CA THR A 24 3.62 -27.09 7.29
C THR A 24 2.29 -27.84 7.18
N VAL A 25 1.63 -27.77 6.01
CA VAL A 25 0.36 -28.45 5.72
C VAL A 25 0.53 -29.30 4.48
N PHE A 26 0.23 -30.58 4.57
CA PHE A 26 0.38 -31.56 3.45
C PHE A 26 1.76 -31.48 2.76
N GLY A 27 2.84 -31.27 3.55
CA GLY A 27 4.20 -31.20 3.03
C GLY A 27 4.56 -29.88 2.34
N LYS A 28 3.69 -28.87 2.41
CA LYS A 28 3.95 -27.51 1.90
C LYS A 28 4.10 -26.54 3.06
N ASP A 29 5.15 -25.74 3.03
CA ASP A 29 5.41 -24.73 4.05
C ASP A 29 4.55 -23.49 3.84
N ILE A 30 3.90 -23.06 4.92
CA ILE A 30 3.15 -21.82 5.01
C ILE A 30 4.03 -20.79 5.73
N TYR A 31 4.31 -19.69 5.05
CA TYR A 31 5.21 -18.64 5.53
C TYR A 31 4.46 -17.54 6.28
N TRP A 32 5.06 -17.03 7.34
CA TRP A 32 4.53 -15.88 8.08
C TRP A 32 4.27 -14.67 7.18
N TYR A 33 5.11 -14.47 6.17
CA TYR A 33 4.90 -13.41 5.18
C TYR A 33 3.48 -13.45 4.58
N GLY A 34 3.07 -14.61 4.10
CA GLY A 34 1.72 -14.79 3.52
C GLY A 34 0.59 -14.55 4.53
N ILE A 35 0.77 -15.03 5.77
CA ILE A 35 -0.21 -14.85 6.85
C ILE A 35 -0.35 -13.37 7.22
N ILE A 36 0.76 -12.64 7.34
CA ILE A 36 0.77 -11.21 7.68
C ILE A 36 0.11 -10.40 6.56
N ILE A 37 0.41 -10.70 5.30
CA ILE A 37 -0.22 -10.03 4.15
C ILE A 37 -1.73 -10.31 4.14
N ALA A 38 -2.15 -11.55 4.34
CA ALA A 38 -3.58 -11.91 4.40
C ALA A 38 -4.29 -11.21 5.57
N ALA A 39 -3.68 -11.19 6.75
CA ALA A 39 -4.21 -10.48 7.90
C ALA A 39 -4.32 -8.97 7.65
N GLY A 40 -3.28 -8.36 7.07
CA GLY A 40 -3.28 -6.94 6.69
C GLY A 40 -4.36 -6.61 5.65
N PHE A 41 -4.55 -7.50 4.67
CA PHE A 41 -5.62 -7.38 3.69
C PHE A 41 -7.01 -7.45 4.35
N LEU A 42 -7.26 -8.44 5.20
CA LEU A 42 -8.53 -8.56 5.92
C LEU A 42 -8.80 -7.35 6.82
N LEU A 43 -7.79 -6.85 7.56
CA LEU A 43 -7.92 -5.63 8.36
C LEU A 43 -8.28 -4.42 7.49
N ALA A 44 -7.65 -4.27 6.31
CA ALA A 44 -7.96 -3.21 5.37
C ALA A 44 -9.41 -3.32 4.86
N VAL A 45 -9.85 -4.53 4.49
CA VAL A 45 -11.23 -4.79 4.05
C VAL A 45 -12.23 -4.45 5.15
N PHE A 46 -12.06 -4.98 6.35
CA PHE A 46 -12.95 -4.69 7.48
C PHE A 46 -13.01 -3.19 7.79
N TYR A 47 -11.87 -2.51 7.75
CA TYR A 47 -11.83 -1.08 7.97
C TYR A 47 -12.60 -0.32 6.88
N MET A 48 -12.39 -0.65 5.60
CA MET A 48 -13.11 -0.03 4.48
C MET A 48 -14.62 -0.27 4.58
N LEU A 49 -15.07 -1.50 4.90
CA LEU A 49 -16.47 -1.84 5.10
C LEU A 49 -17.10 -1.05 6.26
N ALA A 50 -16.39 -0.93 7.38
CA ALA A 50 -16.85 -0.17 8.53
C ALA A 50 -16.97 1.33 8.22
N ARG A 51 -16.17 1.85 7.30
CA ARG A 51 -16.13 3.27 6.93
C ARG A 51 -16.96 3.64 5.70
N ALA A 52 -17.48 2.67 4.96
CA ALA A 52 -18.22 2.88 3.72
C ALA A 52 -19.32 3.94 3.84
N LYS A 53 -20.16 3.83 4.87
CA LYS A 53 -21.27 4.77 5.13
C LYS A 53 -20.82 6.22 5.35
N ASP A 54 -19.64 6.43 5.92
CA ASP A 54 -19.10 7.78 6.14
C ASP A 54 -18.71 8.48 4.83
N PHE A 55 -18.58 7.72 3.75
CA PHE A 55 -18.30 8.21 2.41
C PHE A 55 -19.53 8.19 1.49
N GLY A 56 -20.69 7.78 2.00
CA GLY A 56 -21.95 7.73 1.24
C GLY A 56 -22.06 6.52 0.31
N ILE A 57 -21.24 5.50 0.49
CA ILE A 57 -21.26 4.24 -0.26
C ILE A 57 -21.71 3.07 0.61
N THR A 58 -22.15 2.00 -0.02
CA THR A 58 -22.57 0.77 0.65
C THR A 58 -21.37 -0.15 0.90
N GLN A 59 -21.54 -1.14 1.76
CA GLN A 59 -20.56 -2.20 1.94
C GLN A 59 -20.39 -3.03 0.66
N ASP A 60 -21.50 -3.24 -0.07
CA ASP A 60 -21.49 -3.96 -1.35
C ASP A 60 -20.65 -3.20 -2.41
N ASP A 61 -20.66 -1.86 -2.40
CA ASP A 61 -19.81 -1.08 -3.29
C ASP A 61 -18.32 -1.30 -3.00
N VAL A 62 -17.95 -1.42 -1.73
CA VAL A 62 -16.58 -1.73 -1.31
C VAL A 62 -16.21 -3.16 -1.68
N LEU A 63 -17.11 -4.13 -1.45
CA LEU A 63 -16.87 -5.54 -1.81
C LEU A 63 -16.71 -5.71 -3.31
N ASP A 64 -17.56 -5.08 -4.14
CA ASP A 64 -17.43 -5.13 -5.59
C ASP A 64 -16.12 -4.51 -6.07
N MET A 65 -15.71 -3.38 -5.47
CA MET A 65 -14.42 -2.78 -5.79
C MET A 65 -13.27 -3.75 -5.51
N ILE A 66 -13.26 -4.42 -4.36
CA ILE A 66 -12.19 -5.34 -3.95
C ILE A 66 -12.22 -6.61 -4.81
N LEU A 67 -13.42 -7.18 -5.03
CA LEU A 67 -13.64 -8.41 -5.80
C LEU A 67 -13.05 -8.31 -7.21
N TRP A 68 -13.12 -7.13 -7.83
CA TRP A 68 -12.54 -6.90 -9.14
C TRP A 68 -11.10 -6.38 -9.08
N ALA A 69 -10.77 -5.50 -8.11
CA ALA A 69 -9.45 -4.90 -8.04
C ALA A 69 -8.35 -5.93 -7.70
N VAL A 70 -8.64 -6.93 -6.87
CA VAL A 70 -7.63 -7.93 -6.48
C VAL A 70 -7.24 -8.82 -7.65
N PRO A 71 -8.14 -9.56 -8.32
CA PRO A 71 -7.74 -10.43 -9.42
C PRO A 71 -7.18 -9.64 -10.62
N ILE A 72 -7.78 -8.52 -10.99
CA ILE A 72 -7.27 -7.68 -12.09
C ILE A 72 -5.91 -7.09 -11.72
N GLY A 73 -5.73 -6.66 -10.48
CA GLY A 73 -4.44 -6.19 -9.99
C GLY A 73 -3.35 -7.26 -10.08
N VAL A 74 -3.64 -8.51 -9.69
CA VAL A 74 -2.69 -9.63 -9.81
C VAL A 74 -2.37 -9.93 -11.28
N ILE A 75 -3.37 -9.99 -12.15
CA ILE A 75 -3.17 -10.20 -13.59
C ILE A 75 -2.29 -9.09 -14.18
N CYS A 76 -2.60 -7.83 -13.88
CA CYS A 76 -1.81 -6.70 -14.38
C CYS A 76 -0.38 -6.69 -13.81
N ALA A 77 -0.20 -7.07 -12.53
CA ALA A 77 1.13 -7.21 -11.94
C ALA A 77 1.98 -8.26 -12.65
N ARG A 78 1.36 -9.40 -13.01
CA ARG A 78 2.03 -10.46 -13.77
C ARG A 78 2.34 -10.03 -15.19
N LEU A 79 1.35 -9.46 -15.90
CA LEU A 79 1.55 -8.97 -17.26
C LEU A 79 2.66 -7.92 -17.34
N TYR A 80 2.66 -6.96 -16.41
CA TYR A 80 3.72 -5.96 -16.33
C TYR A 80 5.09 -6.61 -16.17
N TYR A 81 5.22 -7.57 -15.25
CA TYR A 81 6.47 -8.28 -15.04
C TYR A 81 6.91 -9.03 -16.30
N CYS A 82 6.01 -9.79 -16.92
CA CYS A 82 6.32 -10.57 -18.14
C CYS A 82 6.72 -9.66 -19.32
N ILE A 83 6.12 -8.49 -19.47
CA ILE A 83 6.49 -7.53 -20.52
C ILE A 83 7.92 -7.01 -20.33
N PHE A 84 8.29 -6.64 -19.09
CA PHE A 84 9.62 -6.07 -18.80
C PHE A 84 10.73 -7.12 -18.75
N TYR A 85 10.39 -8.38 -18.48
CA TYR A 85 11.32 -9.50 -18.41
C TYR A 85 10.98 -10.57 -19.46
N TRP A 86 10.61 -10.11 -20.66
CA TRP A 86 10.18 -11.00 -21.77
C TRP A 86 11.17 -12.11 -22.09
N GLU A 87 12.47 -11.84 -21.97
CA GLU A 87 13.54 -12.81 -22.23
C GLU A 87 13.43 -14.08 -21.38
N LEU A 88 12.85 -13.99 -20.16
CA LEU A 88 12.65 -15.15 -19.29
C LEU A 88 11.49 -16.06 -19.74
N TYR A 89 10.62 -15.56 -20.63
CA TYR A 89 9.39 -16.23 -21.06
C TYR A 89 9.37 -16.56 -22.57
N ALA A 90 10.37 -16.07 -23.31
CA ALA A 90 10.40 -16.22 -24.76
C ALA A 90 10.42 -17.69 -25.22
N ASP A 91 11.14 -18.55 -24.48
CA ASP A 91 11.29 -19.98 -24.80
C ASP A 91 10.12 -20.84 -24.28
N ASP A 92 9.42 -20.38 -23.21
CA ASP A 92 8.25 -21.04 -22.65
C ASP A 92 7.17 -20.02 -22.23
N PRO A 93 6.34 -19.53 -23.16
CA PRO A 93 5.29 -18.54 -22.87
C PRO A 93 4.23 -19.04 -21.89
N ILE A 94 4.05 -20.35 -21.70
CA ILE A 94 3.08 -20.92 -20.76
C ILE A 94 3.50 -20.61 -19.33
N SER A 95 4.79 -20.50 -19.05
CA SER A 95 5.32 -20.15 -17.73
C SER A 95 4.87 -18.76 -17.24
N MET A 96 4.37 -17.88 -18.13
CA MET A 96 3.72 -16.63 -17.74
C MET A 96 2.48 -16.85 -16.85
N LEU A 97 1.85 -18.02 -16.87
CA LEU A 97 0.70 -18.35 -16.03
C LEU A 97 1.11 -18.83 -14.64
N TYR A 98 2.37 -19.12 -14.39
CA TYR A 98 2.86 -19.68 -13.11
C TYR A 98 3.09 -18.59 -12.08
N ILE A 99 1.99 -17.95 -11.62
CA ILE A 99 2.04 -16.84 -10.64
C ILE A 99 2.61 -17.28 -9.28
N TRP A 100 2.57 -18.56 -8.97
CA TRP A 100 3.12 -19.13 -7.73
C TRP A 100 4.65 -19.21 -7.70
N GLU A 101 5.32 -19.01 -8.83
CA GLU A 101 6.78 -18.92 -8.92
C GLU A 101 7.30 -17.49 -8.67
N GLY A 102 6.40 -16.56 -8.38
CA GLY A 102 6.74 -15.15 -8.18
C GLY A 102 6.60 -14.34 -9.48
N GLY A 103 7.39 -13.27 -9.63
CA GLY A 103 7.35 -12.42 -10.82
C GLY A 103 6.08 -11.58 -10.91
N LEU A 104 5.79 -10.83 -9.85
CA LEU A 104 4.68 -9.86 -9.77
C LEU A 104 5.27 -8.45 -9.59
N ALA A 105 5.00 -7.54 -10.53
CA ALA A 105 5.47 -6.17 -10.45
C ALA A 105 4.41 -5.27 -9.80
N ILE A 106 4.80 -4.57 -8.72
CA ILE A 106 3.89 -3.70 -7.96
C ILE A 106 3.24 -2.60 -8.83
N TYR A 107 3.96 -2.05 -9.79
CA TYR A 107 3.42 -1.02 -10.69
C TYR A 107 2.27 -1.54 -11.54
N GLY A 108 2.36 -2.78 -12.03
CA GLY A 108 1.26 -3.42 -12.74
C GLY A 108 0.02 -3.57 -11.86
N GLY A 109 0.20 -3.97 -10.61
CA GLY A 109 -0.89 -4.07 -9.63
C GLY A 109 -1.56 -2.72 -9.34
N ILE A 110 -0.77 -1.65 -9.18
CA ILE A 110 -1.29 -0.29 -8.97
C ILE A 110 -2.09 0.18 -10.19
N ILE A 111 -1.57 -0.02 -11.39
CA ILE A 111 -2.25 0.36 -12.65
C ILE A 111 -3.57 -0.43 -12.79
N GLY A 112 -3.52 -1.75 -12.62
CA GLY A 112 -4.72 -2.60 -12.69
C GLY A 112 -5.77 -2.24 -11.66
N GLY A 113 -5.35 -2.01 -10.41
CA GLY A 113 -6.24 -1.57 -9.33
C GLY A 113 -6.87 -0.20 -9.62
N ALA A 114 -6.09 0.77 -10.10
CA ALA A 114 -6.60 2.09 -10.45
C ALA A 114 -7.61 2.04 -11.60
N ILE A 115 -7.30 1.31 -12.68
CA ILE A 115 -8.22 1.12 -13.81
C ILE A 115 -9.52 0.46 -13.33
N THR A 116 -9.42 -0.59 -12.52
CA THR A 116 -10.60 -1.29 -11.98
C THR A 116 -11.46 -0.35 -11.14
N LEU A 117 -10.84 0.43 -10.25
CA LEU A 117 -11.56 1.40 -9.44
C LEU A 117 -12.32 2.42 -10.30
N LEU A 118 -11.69 2.95 -11.36
CA LEU A 118 -12.34 3.89 -12.28
C LEU A 118 -13.51 3.24 -13.03
N VAL A 119 -13.38 1.98 -13.44
CA VAL A 119 -14.45 1.23 -14.11
C VAL A 119 -15.62 0.98 -13.16
N VAL A 120 -15.34 0.54 -11.92
CA VAL A 120 -16.37 0.32 -10.89
C VAL A 120 -17.08 1.62 -10.55
N ALA A 121 -16.34 2.72 -10.36
CA ALA A 121 -16.87 4.05 -10.11
C ALA A 121 -17.87 4.45 -11.20
N LYS A 122 -17.48 4.30 -12.46
CA LYS A 122 -18.34 4.63 -13.61
C LYS A 122 -19.58 3.75 -13.68
N ARG A 123 -19.44 2.43 -13.49
CA ARG A 123 -20.57 1.49 -13.55
C ARG A 123 -21.58 1.71 -12.42
N LYS A 124 -21.09 2.01 -11.22
CA LYS A 124 -21.94 2.26 -10.05
C LYS A 124 -22.41 3.71 -9.93
N LYS A 125 -22.01 4.59 -10.85
CA LYS A 125 -22.29 6.03 -10.82
C LYS A 125 -21.84 6.71 -9.52
N ILE A 126 -20.75 6.20 -8.92
CA ILE A 126 -20.10 6.76 -7.73
C ILE A 126 -18.94 7.63 -8.21
N PRO A 127 -18.74 8.85 -7.71
CA PRO A 127 -17.56 9.63 -8.05
C PRO A 127 -16.28 8.89 -7.70
N ALA A 128 -15.35 8.73 -8.66
CA ALA A 128 -14.10 8.01 -8.44
C ALA A 128 -13.29 8.54 -7.23
N PRO A 129 -13.23 9.86 -6.94
CA PRO A 129 -12.56 10.36 -5.75
C PRO A 129 -13.09 9.79 -4.43
N VAL A 130 -14.38 9.45 -4.34
CA VAL A 130 -14.96 8.81 -3.15
C VAL A 130 -14.39 7.41 -2.92
N LEU A 131 -14.31 6.61 -3.99
CA LEU A 131 -13.72 5.26 -3.92
C LEU A 131 -12.21 5.33 -3.64
N LEU A 132 -11.52 6.32 -4.20
CA LEU A 132 -10.10 6.56 -3.94
C LEU A 132 -9.85 6.90 -2.46
N ASP A 133 -10.70 7.73 -1.83
CA ASP A 133 -10.58 8.06 -0.41
C ASP A 133 -10.65 6.80 0.46
N VAL A 134 -11.62 5.92 0.19
CA VAL A 134 -11.78 4.66 0.93
C VAL A 134 -10.63 3.70 0.65
N ALA A 135 -10.25 3.54 -0.62
CA ALA A 135 -9.15 2.67 -1.04
C ALA A 135 -7.80 3.11 -0.45
N GLY A 136 -7.50 4.42 -0.44
CA GLY A 136 -6.27 4.95 0.14
C GLY A 136 -6.10 4.60 1.62
N MET A 137 -7.20 4.62 2.38
CA MET A 137 -7.19 4.20 3.80
C MET A 137 -6.96 2.69 3.95
N GLY A 138 -7.47 1.87 3.04
CA GLY A 138 -7.19 0.44 3.01
C GLY A 138 -5.74 0.13 2.62
N VAL A 139 -5.22 0.83 1.62
CA VAL A 139 -3.84 0.61 1.13
C VAL A 139 -2.80 0.92 2.20
N ILE A 140 -2.96 2.00 2.98
CA ILE A 140 -2.00 2.34 4.04
C ILE A 140 -1.96 1.28 5.15
N ILE A 141 -3.09 0.61 5.45
CA ILE A 141 -3.13 -0.54 6.37
C ILE A 141 -2.33 -1.72 5.79
N GLY A 142 -2.54 -2.04 4.51
CA GLY A 142 -1.77 -3.07 3.83
C GLY A 142 -0.27 -2.77 3.81
N GLN A 143 0.13 -1.53 3.58
CA GLN A 143 1.51 -1.08 3.61
C GLN A 143 2.13 -1.19 5.01
N LEU A 144 1.37 -0.80 6.05
CA LEU A 144 1.77 -0.95 7.45
C LEU A 144 2.09 -2.42 7.79
N MET A 145 1.18 -3.32 7.45
CA MET A 145 1.31 -4.74 7.78
C MET A 145 2.36 -5.43 6.91
N GLY A 146 2.45 -5.10 5.63
CA GLY A 146 3.38 -5.73 4.69
C GLY A 146 4.85 -5.61 5.11
N ARG A 147 5.22 -4.53 5.80
CA ARG A 147 6.60 -4.36 6.31
C ARG A 147 7.02 -5.39 7.35
N TRP A 148 6.08 -5.89 8.13
CA TRP A 148 6.35 -6.99 9.07
C TRP A 148 6.61 -8.31 8.35
N GLY A 149 6.05 -8.50 7.15
CA GLY A 149 6.42 -9.62 6.29
C GLY A 149 7.89 -9.57 5.86
N ASN A 150 8.38 -8.38 5.45
CA ASN A 150 9.81 -8.20 5.12
C ASN A 150 10.72 -8.48 6.34
N PHE A 151 10.30 -8.11 7.54
CA PHE A 151 11.02 -8.44 8.78
C PHE A 151 11.15 -9.95 8.98
N MET A 152 10.06 -10.71 8.81
CA MET A 152 10.08 -12.17 8.93
C MET A 152 11.03 -12.84 7.93
N ASN A 153 11.14 -12.27 6.72
CA ASN A 153 12.02 -12.76 5.67
C ASN A 153 13.46 -12.20 5.76
N ARG A 154 13.74 -11.29 6.71
CA ARG A 154 15.05 -10.60 6.82
C ARG A 154 15.46 -9.88 5.53
N GLU A 155 14.49 -9.31 4.83
CA GLU A 155 14.70 -8.64 3.55
C GLU A 155 14.37 -7.15 3.62
N ALA A 156 14.68 -6.41 2.54
CA ALA A 156 14.29 -5.01 2.38
C ALA A 156 14.78 -4.09 3.53
N HIS A 157 15.93 -4.42 4.10
CA HIS A 157 16.62 -3.58 5.09
C HIS A 157 17.34 -2.39 4.44
N GLY A 158 17.76 -1.44 5.25
CA GLY A 158 18.54 -0.28 4.79
C GLY A 158 20.04 -0.52 4.71
N ALA A 159 20.81 0.55 4.52
CA ALA A 159 22.27 0.52 4.51
C ALA A 159 22.83 0.17 5.90
N VAL A 160 24.10 -0.18 5.92
CA VAL A 160 24.86 -0.41 7.17
C VAL A 160 24.81 0.87 8.02
N THR A 161 24.57 0.70 9.31
CA THR A 161 24.39 1.82 10.24
C THR A 161 24.87 1.50 11.64
N ASP A 162 25.18 2.56 12.39
CA ASP A 162 25.45 2.49 13.84
C ASP A 162 24.45 3.31 14.67
N THR A 163 23.27 3.59 14.10
CA THR A 163 22.20 4.33 14.80
C THR A 163 21.65 3.53 15.98
N PHE A 164 20.94 4.22 16.90
CA PHE A 164 20.36 3.59 18.10
C PHE A 164 19.45 2.40 17.78
N LEU A 165 18.67 2.46 16.69
CA LEU A 165 17.74 1.39 16.28
C LEU A 165 18.36 0.37 15.34
N LYS A 166 19.69 0.27 15.24
CA LYS A 166 20.36 -0.68 14.36
C LYS A 166 19.87 -2.10 14.58
N MET A 167 19.65 -2.80 13.46
CA MET A 167 19.19 -4.19 13.39
C MET A 167 20.32 -5.08 12.91
N GLY A 168 20.77 -6.01 13.73
CA GLY A 168 21.81 -6.99 13.38
C GLY A 168 21.24 -8.16 12.61
N LEU A 169 21.83 -8.46 11.47
CA LEU A 169 21.56 -9.63 10.64
C LEU A 169 22.86 -10.41 10.44
N GLN A 170 22.80 -11.74 10.57
CA GLN A 170 23.94 -12.61 10.39
C GLN A 170 23.97 -13.17 8.97
N ASP A 171 25.12 -13.12 8.33
CA ASP A 171 25.33 -13.71 7.01
C ASP A 171 25.70 -15.21 7.09
N ALA A 172 25.92 -15.82 5.93
CA ALA A 172 26.27 -17.25 5.83
C ALA A 172 27.65 -17.60 6.46
N SER A 173 28.50 -16.62 6.67
CA SER A 173 29.82 -16.79 7.34
C SER A 173 29.76 -16.63 8.86
N GLY A 174 28.57 -16.32 9.41
CA GLY A 174 28.36 -16.09 10.83
C GLY A 174 28.67 -14.66 11.29
N VAL A 175 28.97 -13.75 10.34
CA VAL A 175 29.26 -12.35 10.65
C VAL A 175 27.96 -11.56 10.81
N VAL A 176 27.82 -10.85 11.93
CA VAL A 176 26.68 -9.96 12.20
C VAL A 176 27.01 -8.57 11.67
N THR A 177 26.14 -8.07 10.77
CA THR A 177 26.22 -6.70 10.26
C THR A 177 24.96 -5.94 10.66
N TYR A 178 25.12 -4.67 11.02
CA TYR A 178 24.04 -3.82 11.51
C TYR A 178 23.48 -2.93 10.40
N TYR A 179 22.15 -2.96 10.21
CA TYR A 179 21.43 -2.26 9.16
C TYR A 179 20.34 -1.35 9.72
N HIS A 180 19.94 -0.34 8.94
CA HIS A 180 18.72 0.41 9.21
C HIS A 180 17.50 -0.51 9.13
N PRO A 181 16.65 -0.61 10.18
CA PRO A 181 15.42 -1.37 10.17
C PRO A 181 14.31 -0.60 9.40
N THR A 182 14.44 -0.51 8.08
CA THR A 182 13.52 0.26 7.23
C THR A 182 12.09 -0.25 7.30
N PHE A 183 11.89 -1.55 7.59
CA PHE A 183 10.58 -2.12 7.85
C PHE A 183 9.88 -1.40 9.02
N LEU A 184 10.60 -1.15 10.11
CA LEU A 184 10.07 -0.48 11.30
C LEU A 184 9.79 1.00 11.01
N TYR A 185 10.72 1.69 10.33
CA TYR A 185 10.54 3.10 9.99
C TYR A 185 9.29 3.31 9.13
N GLU A 186 9.13 2.50 8.08
CA GLU A 186 7.97 2.61 7.18
C GLU A 186 6.67 2.16 7.87
N SER A 187 6.74 1.14 8.72
CA SER A 187 5.58 0.67 9.49
C SER A 187 5.08 1.74 10.47
N VAL A 188 5.99 2.36 11.24
CA VAL A 188 5.64 3.44 12.17
C VAL A 188 5.13 4.68 11.42
N TRP A 189 5.78 5.05 10.30
CA TRP A 189 5.34 6.15 9.44
C TRP A 189 3.91 5.93 8.93
N ASN A 190 3.63 4.74 8.41
CA ASN A 190 2.30 4.39 7.91
C ASN A 190 1.26 4.30 9.02
N LEU A 191 1.63 3.85 10.22
CA LEU A 191 0.73 3.85 11.38
C LEU A 191 0.32 5.28 11.77
N ILE A 192 1.30 6.19 11.87
CA ILE A 192 1.02 7.61 12.17
C ILE A 192 0.15 8.21 11.08
N GLY A 193 0.47 7.93 9.81
CA GLY A 193 -0.33 8.35 8.66
C GLY A 193 -1.76 7.83 8.71
N PHE A 194 -1.94 6.54 8.99
CA PHE A 194 -3.26 5.93 9.13
C PHE A 194 -4.10 6.60 10.22
N ILE A 195 -3.52 6.78 11.41
CA ILE A 195 -4.19 7.46 12.53
C ILE A 195 -4.57 8.89 12.13
N GLY A 196 -3.63 9.63 11.54
CA GLY A 196 -3.87 10.97 11.03
C GLY A 196 -5.00 11.04 10.02
N LEU A 197 -4.97 10.17 8.99
CA LEU A 197 -5.99 10.08 7.96
C LEU A 197 -7.36 9.65 8.52
N HIS A 198 -7.39 8.76 9.51
CA HIS A 198 -8.64 8.36 10.17
C HIS A 198 -9.37 9.56 10.76
N PHE A 199 -8.68 10.40 11.53
CA PHE A 199 -9.28 11.60 12.11
C PHE A 199 -9.53 12.71 11.08
N PHE A 200 -8.61 12.89 10.13
CA PHE A 200 -8.72 13.86 9.05
C PHE A 200 -9.93 13.57 8.16
N SER A 201 -10.21 12.31 7.82
CA SER A 201 -11.34 11.90 6.98
C SER A 201 -12.69 12.35 7.53
N LYS A 202 -12.83 12.47 8.86
CA LYS A 202 -14.05 12.98 9.51
C LYS A 202 -14.27 14.47 9.29
N LYS A 203 -13.20 15.21 8.94
CA LYS A 203 -13.21 16.67 8.74
C LYS A 203 -12.99 17.07 7.27
N ARG A 204 -12.96 16.10 6.32
CA ARG A 204 -12.73 16.36 4.91
C ARG A 204 -13.75 17.35 4.34
N LYS A 205 -13.33 18.12 3.36
CA LYS A 205 -14.11 19.19 2.73
C LYS A 205 -14.57 18.86 1.31
N PHE A 206 -13.88 17.93 0.63
CA PHE A 206 -14.22 17.48 -0.72
C PHE A 206 -13.87 15.99 -0.91
N ASP A 207 -14.50 15.35 -1.90
CA ASP A 207 -14.24 13.97 -2.24
C ASP A 207 -12.88 13.86 -2.94
N GLY A 208 -12.02 12.93 -2.49
CA GLY A 208 -10.63 12.79 -2.93
C GLY A 208 -9.60 13.47 -2.02
N GLU A 209 -10.03 14.23 -1.02
CA GLU A 209 -9.12 14.92 -0.10
C GLU A 209 -8.29 13.94 0.74
N VAL A 210 -8.90 12.85 1.19
CA VAL A 210 -8.24 11.82 2.00
C VAL A 210 -7.22 11.06 1.16
N PHE A 211 -7.56 10.73 -0.08
CA PHE A 211 -6.63 10.07 -1.00
C PHE A 211 -5.42 10.95 -1.32
N LEU A 212 -5.64 12.22 -1.62
CA LEU A 212 -4.54 13.15 -1.87
C LEU A 212 -3.64 13.32 -0.62
N ALA A 213 -4.25 13.38 0.57
CA ALA A 213 -3.50 13.42 1.83
C ALA A 213 -2.71 12.12 2.05
N TYR A 214 -3.28 10.96 1.74
CA TYR A 214 -2.58 9.67 1.75
C TYR A 214 -1.38 9.67 0.80
N VAL A 215 -1.57 10.08 -0.46
CA VAL A 215 -0.49 10.11 -1.46
C VAL A 215 0.62 11.07 -1.03
N ALA A 216 0.27 12.23 -0.48
CA ALA A 216 1.25 13.19 0.04
C ALA A 216 2.01 12.60 1.24
N TRP A 217 1.32 12.01 2.21
CA TRP A 217 1.95 11.40 3.39
C TRP A 217 2.90 10.26 3.02
N TYR A 218 2.38 9.30 2.25
CA TYR A 218 3.17 8.15 1.82
C TYR A 218 4.35 8.54 0.93
N GLY A 219 4.11 9.46 -0.02
CA GLY A 219 5.16 9.99 -0.89
C GLY A 219 6.29 10.65 -0.10
N LEU A 220 5.96 11.50 0.88
CA LEU A 220 6.95 12.12 1.77
C LEU A 220 7.76 11.08 2.53
N GLY A 221 7.10 10.10 3.15
CA GLY A 221 7.77 9.01 3.87
C GLY A 221 8.70 8.20 2.95
N ARG A 222 8.21 7.88 1.75
CA ARG A 222 8.98 7.08 0.80
C ARG A 222 10.22 7.81 0.28
N VAL A 223 10.19 9.13 0.14
CA VAL A 223 11.36 9.93 -0.29
C VAL A 223 12.56 9.72 0.63
N TRP A 224 12.38 9.80 1.95
CA TRP A 224 13.51 9.65 2.87
C TRP A 224 13.83 8.20 3.21
N ILE A 225 12.82 7.32 3.34
CA ILE A 225 13.04 5.90 3.66
C ILE A 225 13.75 5.19 2.49
N GLU A 226 13.33 5.46 1.23
CA GLU A 226 14.01 4.91 0.06
C GLU A 226 15.47 5.34 -0.02
N GLY A 227 15.79 6.53 0.48
CA GLY A 227 17.16 7.01 0.62
C GLY A 227 18.07 6.12 1.46
N LEU A 228 17.49 5.36 2.40
CA LEU A 228 18.22 4.44 3.30
C LEU A 228 18.33 3.02 2.72
N ARG A 229 17.55 2.65 1.71
CA ARG A 229 17.49 1.28 1.18
C ARG A 229 18.67 0.97 0.26
N THR A 230 19.05 -0.31 0.21
CA THR A 230 20.15 -0.82 -0.61
C THR A 230 19.68 -1.55 -1.86
N ASP A 231 18.40 -1.96 -1.91
CA ASP A 231 17.79 -2.75 -2.98
C ASP A 231 16.98 -1.91 -3.98
N SER A 232 17.28 -0.61 -4.06
CA SER A 232 16.56 0.33 -4.92
C SER A 232 16.91 0.14 -6.40
N LEU A 233 15.90 0.26 -7.27
CA LEU A 233 16.10 0.37 -8.73
C LEU A 233 16.54 1.78 -9.09
N TYR A 234 17.58 1.90 -9.93
CA TYR A 234 18.09 3.16 -10.41
C TYR A 234 17.62 3.48 -11.82
N LEU A 235 17.38 4.75 -12.10
CA LEU A 235 17.00 5.26 -13.41
C LEU A 235 18.24 5.33 -14.29
N PHE A 236 18.44 4.30 -15.13
CA PHE A 236 19.66 4.15 -15.93
C PHE A 236 20.93 4.34 -15.08
N SER A 237 21.94 5.03 -15.62
CA SER A 237 23.21 5.34 -14.92
C SER A 237 23.20 6.65 -14.13
N THR A 238 22.02 7.24 -13.85
CA THR A 238 21.92 8.59 -13.24
C THR A 238 22.14 8.63 -11.72
N GLY A 239 22.17 7.46 -11.06
CA GLY A 239 22.21 7.38 -9.60
C GLY A 239 20.89 7.79 -8.90
N ILE A 240 19.84 8.13 -9.65
CA ILE A 240 18.51 8.48 -9.12
C ILE A 240 17.71 7.20 -8.91
N ARG A 241 17.19 7.00 -7.71
CA ARG A 241 16.30 5.88 -7.41
C ARG A 241 14.92 6.12 -7.97
N VAL A 242 14.42 5.21 -8.80
CA VAL A 242 13.10 5.34 -9.48
C VAL A 242 11.98 5.53 -8.45
N SER A 243 11.94 4.68 -7.41
CA SER A 243 10.90 4.77 -6.38
C SER A 243 10.94 6.10 -5.61
N GLN A 244 12.12 6.66 -5.38
CA GLN A 244 12.30 7.96 -4.70
C GLN A 244 11.81 9.12 -5.58
N LEU A 245 12.12 9.09 -6.89
CA LEU A 245 11.64 10.08 -7.85
C LEU A 245 10.11 10.06 -7.95
N VAL A 246 9.52 8.86 -8.14
CA VAL A 246 8.06 8.71 -8.21
C VAL A 246 7.40 9.22 -6.93
N ALA A 247 7.97 8.90 -5.76
CA ALA A 247 7.47 9.36 -4.48
C ALA A 247 7.52 10.88 -4.34
N ALA A 248 8.63 11.52 -4.73
CA ALA A 248 8.78 12.97 -4.69
C ALA A 248 7.78 13.67 -5.61
N VAL A 249 7.63 13.20 -6.85
CA VAL A 249 6.65 13.73 -7.81
C VAL A 249 5.23 13.55 -7.29
N SER A 250 4.90 12.37 -6.75
CA SER A 250 3.58 12.09 -6.19
C SER A 250 3.26 12.99 -4.99
N PHE A 251 4.24 13.19 -4.10
CA PHE A 251 4.11 14.12 -2.97
C PHE A 251 3.82 15.55 -3.44
N LEU A 252 4.66 16.09 -4.35
CA LEU A 252 4.52 17.45 -4.85
C LEU A 252 3.19 17.65 -5.59
N ALA A 253 2.79 16.69 -6.41
CA ALA A 253 1.52 16.74 -7.13
C ALA A 253 0.34 16.72 -6.17
N ALA A 254 0.30 15.79 -5.23
CA ALA A 254 -0.80 15.65 -4.28
C ALA A 254 -0.90 16.87 -3.35
N ALA A 255 0.23 17.33 -2.79
CA ALA A 255 0.28 18.51 -1.93
C ALA A 255 -0.10 19.79 -2.70
N GLY A 256 0.36 19.93 -3.96
CA GLY A 256 0.00 21.04 -4.83
C GLY A 256 -1.49 21.07 -5.16
N ILE A 257 -2.09 19.92 -5.51
CA ILE A 257 -3.53 19.81 -5.78
C ILE A 257 -4.34 20.13 -4.52
N LEU A 258 -3.95 19.58 -3.34
CA LEU A 258 -4.58 19.88 -2.07
C LEU A 258 -4.58 21.38 -1.77
N ALA A 259 -3.41 22.00 -1.85
CA ALA A 259 -3.26 23.43 -1.60
C ALA A 259 -4.10 24.27 -2.58
N TRP A 260 -4.05 23.94 -3.88
CA TRP A 260 -4.81 24.62 -4.91
C TRP A 260 -6.34 24.52 -4.67
N VAL A 261 -6.85 23.31 -4.40
CA VAL A 261 -8.29 23.11 -4.16
C VAL A 261 -8.74 23.84 -2.91
N LEU A 262 -8.00 23.72 -1.80
CA LEU A 262 -8.36 24.37 -0.53
C LEU A 262 -8.31 25.89 -0.60
N VAL A 263 -7.33 26.46 -1.28
CA VAL A 263 -7.14 27.92 -1.34
C VAL A 263 -8.04 28.55 -2.40
N LYS A 264 -8.10 27.96 -3.62
CA LYS A 264 -8.81 28.56 -4.75
C LYS A 264 -10.28 28.19 -4.84
N LYS A 265 -10.61 26.89 -4.66
CA LYS A 265 -12.00 26.42 -4.76
C LYS A 265 -12.78 26.56 -3.48
N LYS A 266 -12.09 26.63 -2.32
CA LYS A 266 -12.71 26.76 -0.97
C LYS A 266 -13.91 25.81 -0.79
N PRO A 267 -13.74 24.50 -0.99
CA PRO A 267 -14.85 23.55 -1.00
C PRO A 267 -15.58 23.55 0.36
N ALA A 268 -16.88 23.42 0.30
CA ALA A 268 -17.74 23.29 1.48
C ALA A 268 -18.15 21.84 1.68
N ARG A 269 -18.34 21.42 2.92
CA ARG A 269 -18.67 20.02 3.27
C ARG A 269 -20.00 19.56 2.67
N GLU A 270 -20.89 20.48 2.40
CA GLU A 270 -22.19 20.25 1.76
C GLU A 270 -22.03 19.64 0.36
N SER A 271 -20.92 19.94 -0.33
CA SER A 271 -20.62 19.39 -1.66
C SER A 271 -20.13 17.94 -1.66
N LEU A 272 -19.89 17.34 -0.50
CA LEU A 272 -19.51 15.94 -0.38
C LEU A 272 -20.60 15.00 -0.90
N TYR A 273 -20.20 13.95 -1.60
CA TYR A 273 -21.11 12.93 -2.14
C TYR A 273 -22.07 12.37 -1.08
N VAL A 274 -21.55 12.07 0.12
CA VAL A 274 -22.36 11.56 1.24
C VAL A 274 -23.48 12.53 1.65
N ASN A 275 -23.26 13.83 1.57
CA ASN A 275 -24.25 14.83 1.96
C ASN A 275 -25.28 15.05 0.84
N ARG A 276 -24.82 15.14 -0.41
CA ARG A 276 -25.72 15.21 -1.59
C ARG A 276 -26.71 14.04 -1.66
N LYS A 277 -26.20 12.81 -1.43
CA LYS A 277 -27.04 11.61 -1.43
C LYS A 277 -28.05 11.56 -0.27
N ARG A 278 -27.81 12.27 0.82
CA ARG A 278 -28.77 12.40 1.92
C ARG A 278 -29.89 13.36 1.62
N GLU A 279 -29.68 14.32 0.73
CA GLU A 279 -30.67 15.33 0.34
C GLU A 279 -31.62 14.82 -0.77
N GLU A 280 -31.17 13.89 -1.64
CA GLU A 280 -31.97 13.31 -2.70
C GLU A 280 -33.25 12.56 -2.25
N PRO A 281 -33.32 11.78 -1.16
CA PRO A 281 -34.53 11.05 -0.74
C PRO A 281 -35.67 11.94 -0.24
N GLN A 282 -35.44 13.21 0.10
CA GLN A 282 -36.49 14.13 0.59
C GLN A 282 -37.26 14.86 -0.55
N ALA A 283 -36.75 14.76 -1.77
CA ALA A 283 -37.41 15.39 -2.91
C ALA A 283 -38.51 14.51 -3.54
N ASP A 284 -38.30 13.17 -3.53
CA ASP A 284 -39.30 12.25 -4.11
C ASP A 284 -40.53 12.01 -3.21
N GLU A 285 -40.38 12.12 -1.87
CA GLU A 285 -41.54 12.00 -0.94
C GLU A 285 -42.45 13.24 -0.90
N LYS A 286 -42.03 14.38 -1.49
CA LYS A 286 -42.80 15.61 -1.50
C LYS A 286 -43.61 15.84 -2.82
N GLN A 287 -43.50 14.93 -3.78
CA GLN A 287 -44.25 15.04 -5.06
C GLN A 287 -45.44 14.11 -5.15
N ASP A 288 -45.68 13.24 -4.15
CA ASP A 288 -46.82 12.30 -4.12
C ASP A 288 -47.91 12.68 -3.09
N ASP A 289 -47.88 13.90 -2.49
CA ASP A 289 -48.98 14.52 -1.77
C ASP A 289 -49.53 15.70 -2.59
#